data_f9c23a4adaadd3369e01a79f7072cb0d
#
_entry.id   f9c23a4adaadd3369e01a79f7072cb0d
#
_cell.length_a   1.000
_cell.length_b   1.000
_cell.length_c   1.000
_cell.angle_alpha   90.00
_cell.angle_beta   90.00
_cell.angle_gamma   90.00
#
_symmetry.space_group_name_H-M   'P 1'
#
loop_
_entity.id
_entity.type
_entity.pdbx_description
1 polymer ?
#
loop_
_entity_poly.entity_id
_entity_poly.type
_entity_poly.pdbx_seq_one_letter_code
_entity_poly.pdbx_strand_id
1 'polypeptide(L)'
;MNPNPINQASVMSFIRYKLAALFTLVLLALVPSITLAQARLEREGVVLYWGLVPAAVVSQKHALEDMHGVVPKDGGQVHHLVVALFNSKGTRIEDAVVRAQLSETGIVDAPPKYLTPMSIDGQMTYGQVFSTAKSGPYRFRVIVKLTSRATEIEFVVSAWSPHREVR
;
A
#
# COMPACT_ATOMS: atom_id res chain seq x y z
N MET A 1 22.86 -71.76 5.02
CA MET A 1 21.59 -70.93 5.01
C MET A 1 21.94 -69.59 4.39
N ASN A 2 21.50 -69.35 3.18
CA ASN A 2 21.85 -68.12 2.43
C ASN A 2 20.76 -67.07 2.69
N PRO A 3 21.04 -65.88 3.15
CA PRO A 3 20.00 -64.88 3.42
C PRO A 3 19.40 -64.39 2.09
N ASN A 4 18.10 -64.32 2.06
CA ASN A 4 17.23 -64.04 0.92
C ASN A 4 17.48 -62.63 0.35
N PRO A 5 17.88 -62.41 -0.90
CA PRO A 5 18.23 -61.10 -1.47
C PRO A 5 17.01 -60.15 -1.67
N ILE A 6 15.81 -60.66 -1.45
CA ILE A 6 14.56 -59.90 -1.74
C ILE A 6 14.33 -58.75 -0.78
N ASN A 7 14.96 -58.73 0.40
CA ASN A 7 14.66 -57.75 1.46
C ASN A 7 15.47 -56.45 1.34
N GLN A 8 16.59 -56.43 0.62
CA GLN A 8 17.42 -55.24 0.50
C GLN A 8 16.88 -54.22 -0.50
N ALA A 9 16.27 -54.66 -1.59
CA ALA A 9 15.72 -53.78 -2.61
C ALA A 9 14.47 -53.01 -2.08
N SER A 10 13.66 -53.64 -1.25
CA SER A 10 12.48 -53.03 -0.64
C SER A 10 12.83 -51.95 0.37
N VAL A 11 13.84 -52.19 1.20
CA VAL A 11 14.30 -51.23 2.22
C VAL A 11 14.94 -50.00 1.56
N MET A 12 15.74 -50.17 0.52
CA MET A 12 16.35 -49.06 -0.23
C MET A 12 15.28 -48.20 -0.95
N SER A 13 14.23 -48.80 -1.47
CA SER A 13 13.10 -48.07 -2.07
C SER A 13 12.39 -47.16 -1.04
N PHE A 14 12.06 -47.70 0.13
CA PHE A 14 11.40 -46.92 1.21
C PHE A 14 12.24 -45.75 1.71
N ILE A 15 13.54 -45.91 1.80
CA ILE A 15 14.47 -44.85 2.23
C ILE A 15 14.51 -43.72 1.17
N ARG A 16 14.52 -44.05 -0.10
CA ARG A 16 14.51 -43.07 -1.21
C ARG A 16 13.23 -42.24 -1.24
N TYR A 17 12.07 -42.84 -1.03
CA TYR A 17 10.80 -42.08 -0.95
C TYR A 17 10.72 -41.17 0.26
N LYS A 18 11.19 -41.59 1.43
CA LYS A 18 11.25 -40.76 2.63
C LYS A 18 12.21 -39.57 2.48
N LEU A 19 13.37 -39.77 1.86
CA LEU A 19 14.31 -38.70 1.54
C LEU A 19 13.77 -37.72 0.53
N ALA A 20 13.10 -38.19 -0.52
CA ALA A 20 12.46 -37.35 -1.53
C ALA A 20 11.32 -36.52 -0.90
N ALA A 21 10.48 -37.13 -0.07
CA ALA A 21 9.40 -36.43 0.64
C ALA A 21 9.94 -35.37 1.61
N LEU A 22 11.03 -35.66 2.34
CA LEU A 22 11.66 -34.70 3.22
C LEU A 22 12.27 -33.53 2.45
N PHE A 23 12.90 -33.79 1.31
CA PHE A 23 13.47 -32.76 0.45
C PHE A 23 12.41 -31.85 -0.16
N THR A 24 11.26 -32.41 -0.58
CA THR A 24 10.11 -31.63 -1.08
C THR A 24 9.51 -30.75 0.02
N LEU A 25 9.42 -31.25 1.26
CA LEU A 25 8.91 -30.48 2.38
C LEU A 25 9.82 -29.31 2.75
N VAL A 26 11.14 -29.51 2.69
CA VAL A 26 12.13 -28.44 2.95
C VAL A 26 12.11 -27.40 1.84
N LEU A 27 11.92 -27.81 0.57
CA LEU A 27 11.84 -26.89 -0.56
C LEU A 27 10.59 -26.01 -0.48
N LEU A 28 9.47 -26.54 0.01
CA LEU A 28 8.21 -25.78 0.21
C LEU A 28 8.32 -24.76 1.35
N ALA A 29 9.15 -25.03 2.36
CA ALA A 29 9.39 -24.10 3.48
C ALA A 29 10.31 -22.92 3.11
N LEU A 30 11.03 -23.01 2.00
CA LEU A 30 11.95 -21.97 1.49
C LEU A 30 11.30 -20.98 0.52
N VAL A 31 9.98 -21.08 0.27
CA VAL A 31 9.28 -20.08 -0.55
C VAL A 31 9.30 -18.76 0.20
N PRO A 32 10.03 -17.72 -0.28
CA PRO A 32 10.00 -16.42 0.37
C PRO A 32 8.56 -15.90 0.32
N SER A 33 7.97 -15.65 1.47
CA SER A 33 6.71 -14.94 1.56
C SER A 33 6.93 -13.56 0.95
N ILE A 34 6.37 -13.31 -0.24
CA ILE A 34 6.34 -11.98 -0.85
C ILE A 34 5.42 -11.16 0.04
N THR A 35 5.98 -10.56 1.07
CA THR A 35 5.31 -9.52 1.84
C THR A 35 5.16 -8.34 0.88
N LEU A 36 3.96 -8.14 0.33
CA LEU A 36 3.58 -6.86 -0.26
C LEU A 36 3.83 -5.82 0.82
N ALA A 37 4.84 -4.97 0.60
CA ALA A 37 5.16 -3.89 1.51
C ALA A 37 3.93 -3.00 1.60
N GLN A 38 3.13 -3.19 2.62
CA GLN A 38 1.96 -2.37 2.89
C GLN A 38 2.48 -0.98 3.22
N ALA A 39 2.02 0.02 2.47
CA ALA A 39 2.36 1.41 2.69
C ALA A 39 1.79 1.85 4.05
N ARG A 40 2.60 1.68 5.12
CA ARG A 40 2.25 1.90 6.52
C ARG A 40 3.35 2.67 7.23
N LEU A 41 2.99 3.72 7.95
CA LEU A 41 3.85 4.42 8.88
C LEU A 41 3.14 4.60 10.21
N GLU A 42 3.91 4.56 11.31
CA GLU A 42 3.39 4.83 12.64
C GLU A 42 4.19 5.96 13.28
N ARG A 43 3.50 6.94 13.84
CA ARG A 43 4.07 8.06 14.55
C ARG A 43 3.14 8.54 15.65
N GLU A 44 3.66 8.73 16.85
CA GLU A 44 2.91 9.27 18.00
C GLU A 44 1.59 8.53 18.29
N GLY A 45 1.58 7.21 18.11
CA GLY A 45 0.40 6.37 18.33
C GLY A 45 -0.66 6.45 17.23
N VAL A 46 -0.36 7.11 16.11
CA VAL A 46 -1.17 7.11 14.90
C VAL A 46 -0.49 6.27 13.84
N VAL A 47 -1.25 5.34 13.28
CA VAL A 47 -0.85 4.49 12.15
C VAL A 47 -1.53 5.03 10.91
N LEU A 48 -0.73 5.40 9.93
CA LEU A 48 -1.16 5.91 8.64
C LEU A 48 -0.92 4.86 7.57
N TYR A 49 -1.96 4.54 6.81
CA TYR A 49 -1.90 3.80 5.55
C TYR A 49 -2.17 4.74 4.41
N TRP A 50 -1.49 4.57 3.28
CA TRP A 50 -1.72 5.40 2.10
C TRP A 50 -1.67 4.62 0.81
N GLY A 51 -2.34 5.15 -0.20
CA GLY A 51 -2.30 4.66 -1.56
C GLY A 51 -2.40 5.81 -2.55
N LEU A 52 -1.81 5.62 -3.72
CA LEU A 52 -1.93 6.54 -4.84
C LEU A 52 -2.62 5.81 -5.98
N VAL A 53 -3.76 6.33 -6.43
CA VAL A 53 -4.60 5.71 -7.45
C VAL A 53 -4.72 6.69 -8.63
N PRO A 54 -4.60 6.24 -9.90
CA PRO A 54 -4.89 7.10 -11.03
C PRO A 54 -6.30 7.67 -10.93
N ALA A 55 -6.46 8.98 -11.09
CA ALA A 55 -7.76 9.62 -10.97
C ALA A 55 -8.79 9.05 -11.97
N ALA A 56 -8.35 8.63 -13.16
CA ALA A 56 -9.19 7.94 -14.13
C ALA A 56 -9.85 6.66 -13.62
N VAL A 57 -9.21 5.92 -12.70
CA VAL A 57 -9.78 4.71 -12.08
C VAL A 57 -10.85 5.08 -11.05
N VAL A 58 -10.63 6.15 -10.31
CA VAL A 58 -11.56 6.62 -9.27
C VAL A 58 -12.82 7.20 -9.91
N SER A 59 -12.67 7.98 -10.99
CA SER A 59 -13.79 8.60 -11.70
C SER A 59 -14.75 7.59 -12.34
N GLN A 60 -14.32 6.36 -12.60
CA GLN A 60 -15.19 5.29 -13.09
C GLN A 60 -16.11 4.70 -12.01
N LYS A 61 -15.73 4.81 -10.73
CA LYS A 61 -16.46 4.21 -9.60
C LYS A 61 -17.29 5.22 -8.80
N HIS A 62 -16.93 6.48 -8.85
CA HIS A 62 -17.58 7.54 -8.09
C HIS A 62 -18.00 8.65 -9.06
N ALA A 63 -19.16 9.25 -8.82
CA ALA A 63 -19.60 10.41 -9.59
C ALA A 63 -18.55 11.53 -9.46
N LEU A 64 -18.26 12.22 -10.57
CA LEU A 64 -17.26 13.31 -10.63
C LEU A 64 -17.51 14.42 -9.59
N GLU A 65 -18.74 14.52 -9.11
CA GLU A 65 -19.17 15.46 -8.07
C GLU A 65 -18.59 15.17 -6.70
N ASP A 66 -18.28 13.90 -6.40
CA ASP A 66 -17.62 13.48 -5.15
C ASP A 66 -16.10 13.67 -5.19
N MET A 67 -15.55 13.92 -6.36
CA MET A 67 -14.14 14.19 -6.56
C MET A 67 -13.87 15.69 -6.56
N HIS A 68 -13.49 16.25 -5.43
CA HIS A 68 -13.08 17.65 -5.30
C HIS A 68 -11.79 17.92 -6.08
N GLY A 69 -11.90 18.08 -7.40
CA GLY A 69 -10.79 18.42 -8.27
C GLY A 69 -11.10 18.13 -9.74
N VAL A 70 -10.72 19.06 -10.61
CA VAL A 70 -10.88 18.92 -12.06
C VAL A 70 -9.86 17.90 -12.56
N VAL A 71 -10.34 16.78 -13.08
CA VAL A 71 -9.50 15.86 -13.86
C VAL A 71 -9.25 16.48 -15.22
N PRO A 72 -8.01 16.76 -15.64
CA PRO A 72 -7.72 17.28 -16.96
C PRO A 72 -8.28 16.36 -18.04
N LYS A 73 -8.94 16.92 -19.05
CA LYS A 73 -9.53 16.16 -20.16
C LYS A 73 -8.49 15.33 -20.92
N ASP A 74 -7.25 15.76 -20.90
CA ASP A 74 -6.13 15.16 -21.61
C ASP A 74 -5.47 14.01 -20.85
N GLY A 75 -6.11 13.53 -19.77
CA GLY A 75 -5.58 12.41 -18.99
C GLY A 75 -4.28 12.71 -18.24
N GLY A 76 -3.89 14.00 -18.08
CA GLY A 76 -2.65 14.40 -17.41
C GLY A 76 -2.33 13.53 -16.20
N GLN A 77 -1.11 13.57 -15.69
CA GLN A 77 -0.69 12.77 -14.54
C GLN A 77 -1.42 13.24 -13.28
N VAL A 78 -2.68 12.84 -13.17
CA VAL A 78 -3.56 13.18 -12.05
C VAL A 78 -3.78 11.92 -11.22
N HIS A 79 -3.47 12.00 -9.94
CA HIS A 79 -3.54 10.90 -9.01
C HIS A 79 -4.38 11.27 -7.80
N HIS A 80 -5.13 10.31 -7.29
CA HIS A 80 -5.88 10.43 -6.06
C HIS A 80 -5.06 9.82 -4.93
N LEU A 81 -4.62 10.66 -3.99
CA LEU A 81 -4.01 10.21 -2.75
C LEU A 81 -5.12 9.82 -1.78
N VAL A 82 -5.09 8.58 -1.30
CA VAL A 82 -6.00 8.05 -0.28
C VAL A 82 -5.22 7.76 0.98
N VAL A 83 -5.75 8.16 2.13
CA VAL A 83 -5.17 7.97 3.46
C VAL A 83 -6.19 7.34 4.39
N ALA A 84 -5.79 6.33 5.14
CA ALA A 84 -6.56 5.76 6.23
C ALA A 84 -5.77 5.86 7.54
N LEU A 85 -6.43 6.25 8.62
CA LEU A 85 -5.82 6.48 9.92
C LEU A 85 -6.35 5.49 10.95
N PHE A 86 -5.43 5.00 11.79
CA PHE A 86 -5.75 4.11 12.90
C PHE A 86 -4.96 4.52 14.14
N ASN A 87 -5.46 4.20 15.30
CA ASN A 87 -4.68 4.27 16.53
C ASN A 87 -3.76 3.03 16.65
N SER A 88 -2.88 3.02 17.65
CA SER A 88 -1.96 1.89 17.91
C SER A 88 -2.67 0.58 18.28
N LYS A 89 -3.96 0.62 18.65
CA LYS A 89 -4.79 -0.55 18.94
C LYS A 89 -5.52 -1.08 17.70
N GLY A 90 -5.31 -0.47 16.52
CA GLY A 90 -5.95 -0.86 15.28
C GLY A 90 -7.39 -0.32 15.10
N THR A 91 -7.85 0.59 15.97
CA THR A 91 -9.15 1.25 15.80
C THR A 91 -9.00 2.40 14.80
N ARG A 92 -9.93 2.52 13.87
CA ARG A 92 -9.94 3.59 12.86
C ARG A 92 -10.18 4.96 13.51
N ILE A 93 -9.48 5.98 13.02
CA ILE A 93 -9.64 7.38 13.41
C ILE A 93 -10.44 8.07 12.30
N GLU A 94 -11.62 8.57 12.64
CA GLU A 94 -12.58 9.13 11.69
C GLU A 94 -12.79 10.64 11.90
N ASP A 95 -12.28 11.21 12.98
CA ASP A 95 -12.48 12.59 13.42
C ASP A 95 -11.21 13.46 13.28
N ALA A 96 -10.39 13.19 12.27
CA ALA A 96 -9.16 13.93 12.00
C ALA A 96 -9.35 14.97 10.89
N VAL A 97 -8.59 16.07 10.97
CA VAL A 97 -8.35 16.96 9.84
C VAL A 97 -7.03 16.54 9.20
N VAL A 98 -7.07 16.15 7.93
CA VAL A 98 -5.92 15.66 7.20
C VAL A 98 -5.59 16.61 6.06
N ARG A 99 -4.32 16.98 5.93
CA ARG A 99 -3.80 17.78 4.81
C ARG A 99 -2.62 17.04 4.20
N ALA A 100 -2.40 17.20 2.91
CA ALA A 100 -1.20 16.70 2.25
C ALA A 100 -0.61 17.72 1.29
N GLN A 101 0.70 17.75 1.23
CA GLN A 101 1.48 18.55 0.32
C GLN A 101 2.31 17.62 -0.56
N LEU A 102 2.21 17.80 -1.87
CA LEU A 102 3.04 17.09 -2.84
C LEU A 102 4.35 17.84 -3.00
N SER A 103 5.46 17.10 -2.93
CA SER A 103 6.81 17.59 -3.25
C SER A 103 7.38 16.79 -4.42
N GLU A 104 7.79 17.48 -5.48
CA GLU A 104 8.45 16.90 -6.65
C GLU A 104 9.83 17.51 -6.82
N THR A 105 10.82 16.68 -7.11
CA THR A 105 12.21 17.15 -7.26
C THR A 105 12.33 18.22 -8.36
N GLY A 106 12.81 19.38 -8.00
CA GLY A 106 13.03 20.52 -8.91
C GLY A 106 11.74 21.31 -9.24
N ILE A 107 10.67 21.11 -8.48
CA ILE A 107 9.44 21.89 -8.55
C ILE A 107 9.20 22.53 -7.18
N VAL A 108 8.73 23.79 -7.19
CA VAL A 108 8.36 24.50 -5.96
C VAL A 108 7.14 23.82 -5.35
N ASP A 109 7.23 23.52 -4.06
CA ASP A 109 6.15 22.89 -3.32
C ASP A 109 4.88 23.76 -3.35
N ALA A 110 3.78 23.17 -3.76
CA ALA A 110 2.45 23.79 -3.66
C ALA A 110 1.99 23.79 -2.19
N PRO A 111 1.07 24.69 -1.79
CA PRO A 111 0.53 24.69 -0.43
C PRO A 111 -0.21 23.35 -0.15
N PRO A 112 -0.25 22.91 1.13
CA PRO A 112 -0.97 21.72 1.50
C PRO A 112 -2.46 21.80 1.13
N LYS A 113 -3.01 20.72 0.59
CA LYS A 113 -4.45 20.56 0.32
C LYS A 113 -5.11 19.77 1.44
N TYR A 114 -6.35 20.10 1.77
CA TYR A 114 -7.17 19.27 2.65
C TYR A 114 -7.58 18.00 1.93
N LEU A 115 -7.47 16.88 2.63
CA LEU A 115 -8.01 15.61 2.19
C LEU A 115 -9.45 15.49 2.68
N THR A 116 -10.39 15.34 1.75
CA THR A 116 -11.80 15.23 2.08
C THR A 116 -12.11 13.87 2.71
N PRO A 117 -12.87 13.81 3.79
CA PRO A 117 -13.41 12.56 4.30
C PRO A 117 -14.28 11.87 3.25
N MET A 118 -14.08 10.58 3.05
CA MET A 118 -14.83 9.78 2.08
C MET A 118 -15.00 8.34 2.60
N SER A 119 -16.06 7.66 2.17
CA SER A 119 -16.29 6.27 2.50
C SER A 119 -15.86 5.37 1.35
N ILE A 120 -15.02 4.38 1.63
CA ILE A 120 -14.69 3.30 0.72
C ILE A 120 -15.10 1.99 1.39
N ASP A 121 -16.03 1.26 0.78
CA ASP A 121 -16.63 0.02 1.33
C ASP A 121 -17.12 0.19 2.79
N GLY A 122 -17.78 1.31 3.08
CA GLY A 122 -18.27 1.65 4.42
C GLY A 122 -17.20 2.06 5.42
N GLN A 123 -15.95 2.22 4.99
CA GLN A 123 -14.82 2.58 5.85
C GLN A 123 -14.37 4.01 5.59
N MET A 124 -14.26 4.82 6.65
CA MET A 124 -13.78 6.20 6.56
C MET A 124 -12.33 6.27 6.08
N THR A 125 -12.10 7.06 5.05
CA THR A 125 -10.79 7.41 4.51
C THR A 125 -10.74 8.90 4.22
N TYR A 126 -9.56 9.41 3.90
CA TYR A 126 -9.34 10.80 3.52
C TYR A 126 -8.67 10.81 2.15
N GLY A 127 -9.16 11.61 1.22
CA GLY A 127 -8.62 11.63 -0.13
C GLY A 127 -8.59 13.01 -0.78
N GLN A 128 -7.64 13.19 -1.70
CA GLN A 128 -7.55 14.40 -2.53
C GLN A 128 -6.81 14.12 -3.83
N VAL A 129 -7.17 14.85 -4.87
CA VAL A 129 -6.56 14.78 -6.18
C VAL A 129 -5.33 15.70 -6.27
N PHE A 130 -4.23 15.15 -6.79
CA PHE A 130 -2.98 15.86 -7.04
C PHE A 130 -2.59 15.71 -8.52
N SER A 131 -2.27 16.84 -9.14
CA SER A 131 -1.62 16.86 -10.46
C SER A 131 -0.12 16.72 -10.26
N THR A 132 0.50 15.83 -11.01
CA THR A 132 1.94 15.57 -10.96
C THR A 132 2.56 15.94 -12.30
N ALA A 133 3.73 16.56 -12.29
CA ALA A 133 4.41 17.01 -13.51
C ALA A 133 5.36 15.96 -14.09
N LYS A 134 5.78 15.01 -13.27
CA LYS A 134 6.75 13.96 -13.61
C LYS A 134 6.22 12.58 -13.25
N SER A 135 6.79 11.55 -13.85
CA SER A 135 6.58 10.16 -13.41
C SER A 135 7.44 9.90 -12.18
N GLY A 136 6.83 9.83 -11.00
CA GLY A 136 7.38 9.57 -9.69
C GLY A 136 8.87 9.20 -9.52
N PRO A 137 9.35 8.96 -8.32
CA PRO A 137 8.56 8.85 -7.09
C PRO A 137 8.04 10.20 -6.60
N TYR A 138 6.81 10.19 -6.10
CA TYR A 138 6.21 11.35 -5.46
C TYR A 138 6.43 11.29 -3.97
N ARG A 139 6.74 12.42 -3.36
CA ARG A 139 6.82 12.57 -1.92
C ARG A 139 5.64 13.40 -1.45
N PHE A 140 4.90 12.87 -0.49
CA PHE A 140 3.83 13.61 0.18
C PHE A 140 4.19 13.84 1.63
N ARG A 141 4.01 15.08 2.08
CA ARG A 141 4.00 15.44 3.49
C ARG A 141 2.55 15.45 3.94
N VAL A 142 2.14 14.45 4.73
CA VAL A 142 0.80 14.30 5.25
C VAL A 142 0.76 14.83 6.67
N ILE A 143 -0.12 15.78 6.94
CA ILE A 143 -0.28 16.48 8.21
C ILE A 143 -1.63 16.08 8.79
N VAL A 144 -1.60 15.46 9.95
CA VAL A 144 -2.79 14.95 10.65
C VAL A 144 -3.00 15.76 11.91
N LYS A 145 -4.18 16.36 12.04
CA LYS A 145 -4.65 17.04 13.24
C LYS A 145 -5.80 16.24 13.84
N LEU A 146 -5.56 15.64 14.99
CA LEU A 146 -6.59 14.93 15.74
C LEU A 146 -7.40 15.93 16.58
N THR A 147 -8.71 15.70 16.68
CA THR A 147 -9.58 16.50 17.55
C THR A 147 -9.15 16.43 19.01
N SER A 148 -8.61 15.28 19.43
CA SER A 148 -8.15 15.03 20.81
C SER A 148 -6.78 15.62 21.14
N ARG A 149 -6.06 16.23 20.17
CA ARG A 149 -4.68 16.75 20.36
C ARG A 149 -4.53 18.21 19.92
N ALA A 150 -3.70 18.95 20.64
CA ALA A 150 -3.33 20.31 20.25
C ALA A 150 -2.29 20.35 19.11
N THR A 151 -1.39 19.37 19.06
CA THR A 151 -0.29 19.30 18.09
C THR A 151 -0.69 18.52 16.83
N GLU A 152 -0.11 18.89 15.70
CA GLU A 152 -0.21 18.16 14.44
C GLU A 152 0.87 17.07 14.37
N ILE A 153 0.54 15.96 13.71
CA ILE A 153 1.46 14.86 13.45
C ILE A 153 1.80 14.87 11.97
N GLU A 154 3.09 14.90 11.65
CA GLU A 154 3.56 14.95 10.28
C GLU A 154 4.14 13.59 9.85
N PHE A 155 3.72 13.11 8.69
CA PHE A 155 4.24 11.93 8.02
C PHE A 155 4.84 12.34 6.67
N VAL A 156 5.98 11.75 6.33
CA VAL A 156 6.54 11.86 4.98
C VAL A 156 6.45 10.49 4.32
N VAL A 157 5.66 10.41 3.27
CA VAL A 157 5.40 9.19 2.53
C VAL A 157 5.88 9.30 1.10
N SER A 158 6.30 8.19 0.52
CA SER A 158 6.66 8.13 -0.90
C SER A 158 5.71 7.18 -1.62
N ALA A 159 5.32 7.57 -2.83
CA ALA A 159 4.47 6.76 -3.70
C ALA A 159 5.01 6.78 -5.13
N TRP A 160 4.83 5.70 -5.85
CA TRP A 160 5.14 5.59 -7.26
C TRP A 160 3.87 5.75 -8.09
N SER A 161 4.00 6.32 -9.29
CA SER A 161 2.90 6.30 -10.23
C SER A 161 2.50 4.85 -10.53
N PRO A 162 1.22 4.49 -10.40
CA PRO A 162 0.75 3.18 -10.83
C PRO A 162 0.79 2.99 -12.35
N HIS A 163 1.00 4.05 -13.13
CA HIS A 163 1.26 3.95 -14.56
C HIS A 163 2.70 3.51 -14.80
N ARG A 164 2.87 2.23 -15.05
CA ARG A 164 4.09 1.71 -15.66
C ARG A 164 4.03 2.12 -17.13
N GLU A 165 4.93 2.97 -17.59
CA GLU A 165 5.15 3.11 -19.02
C GLU A 165 5.50 1.72 -19.57
N VAL A 166 4.61 1.15 -20.37
CA VAL A 166 4.93 -0.01 -21.21
C VAL A 166 5.85 0.54 -22.32
N ARG A 167 7.15 0.29 -22.15
CA ARG A 167 8.12 0.53 -23.23
C ARG A 167 8.00 -0.55 -24.28
#